data_965e74ee3715d3ac63be4edc42afd32c
#
_entry.id   965e74ee3715d3ac63be4edc42afd32c
#
_cell.length_a   1.000
_cell.length_b   1.000
_cell.length_c   1.000
_cell.angle_alpha   90.00
_cell.angle_beta   90.00
_cell.angle_gamma   90.00
#
_symmetry.space_group_name_H-M   'P 1'
#
loop_
_entity.id
_entity.type
_entity.pdbx_description
1 polymer ?
#
loop_
_entity_poly.entity_id
_entity_poly.type
_entity_poly.pdbx_seq_one_letter_code
_entity_poly.pdbx_strand_id
1 'polypeptide(L)'
;MLFQKAEETLLNPVKRTVYVPKEYIGADMLVSGYSALAEYSMLSAPAVECYATDKISQWKNVMTNRLQDSKTQVAVEMWRYDPRILATGHSVDALSLALTLKDDTDERVEQAVEELLSEVWRKIDGRKI
;
A
#
# COMPACT_ATOMS: atom_id res chain seq x y z
N MET A 1 -13.07 20.96 6.08
CA MET A 1 -11.91 21.86 6.29
C MET A 1 -10.85 21.28 7.18
N LEU A 2 -11.19 20.82 8.37
CA LEU A 2 -10.24 20.13 9.25
C LEU A 2 -9.70 18.85 8.62
N PHE A 3 -10.54 18.14 7.88
CA PHE A 3 -10.15 16.92 7.18
C PHE A 3 -9.13 17.21 6.07
N GLN A 4 -9.32 18.27 5.30
CA GLN A 4 -8.36 18.65 4.26
C GLN A 4 -7.02 19.06 4.82
N LYS A 5 -6.99 19.79 5.94
CA LYS A 5 -5.74 20.14 6.61
C LYS A 5 -5.03 18.89 7.15
N ALA A 6 -5.79 17.93 7.68
CA ALA A 6 -5.23 16.68 8.14
C ALA A 6 -4.63 15.88 6.98
N GLU A 7 -5.31 15.86 5.82
CA GLU A 7 -4.77 15.18 4.62
C GLU A 7 -3.48 15.83 4.13
N GLU A 8 -3.41 17.16 4.16
CA GLU A 8 -2.21 17.89 3.74
C GLU A 8 -1.03 17.63 4.67
N THR A 9 -1.30 17.41 5.97
CA THR A 9 -0.25 17.14 6.96
C THR A 9 0.07 15.66 7.09
N LEU A 10 -0.84 14.77 6.67
CA LEU A 10 -0.59 13.35 6.67
C LEU A 10 0.27 12.96 5.48
N LEU A 11 1.48 12.54 5.76
CA LEU A 11 2.42 12.14 4.73
C LEU A 11 2.01 10.82 4.12
N ASN A 12 2.25 10.69 2.81
CA ASN A 12 2.19 9.40 2.15
C ASN A 12 3.15 8.45 2.88
N PRO A 13 2.70 7.27 3.32
CA PRO A 13 3.58 6.32 3.99
C PRO A 13 4.80 5.93 3.16
N VAL A 14 4.68 5.93 1.84
CA VAL A 14 5.74 5.46 0.94
C VAL A 14 6.82 6.53 0.77
N LYS A 15 8.04 6.20 1.14
CA LYS A 15 9.21 7.04 0.88
C LYS A 15 9.79 6.80 -0.51
N ARG A 16 9.80 5.54 -0.93
CA ARG A 16 10.48 5.10 -2.14
C ARG A 16 9.93 3.75 -2.58
N THR A 17 9.89 3.52 -3.87
CA THR A 17 9.53 2.21 -4.42
C THR A 17 10.72 1.66 -5.20
N VAL A 18 11.05 0.40 -4.95
CA VAL A 18 12.09 -0.33 -5.68
C VAL A 18 11.50 -1.61 -6.23
N TYR A 19 12.23 -2.28 -7.12
CA TYR A 19 11.80 -3.54 -7.74
C TYR A 19 12.80 -4.62 -7.40
N VAL A 20 12.30 -5.76 -6.95
CA VAL A 20 13.10 -6.85 -6.39
C VAL A 20 12.64 -8.16 -7.04
N PRO A 21 13.56 -9.09 -7.37
CA PRO A 21 13.13 -10.40 -7.87
C PRO A 21 12.19 -11.10 -6.87
N LYS A 22 11.14 -11.73 -7.39
CA LYS A 22 10.09 -12.39 -6.58
C LYS A 22 10.64 -13.36 -5.55
N GLU A 23 11.72 -14.05 -5.89
CA GLU A 23 12.32 -15.08 -5.04
C GLU A 23 12.88 -14.54 -3.72
N TYR A 24 13.10 -13.23 -3.63
CA TYR A 24 13.62 -12.60 -2.42
C TYR A 24 12.52 -12.13 -1.47
N ILE A 25 11.25 -12.30 -1.85
CA ILE A 25 10.12 -11.85 -1.01
C ILE A 25 9.69 -12.99 -0.10
N GLY A 26 9.77 -12.73 1.21
CA GLY A 26 9.36 -13.69 2.24
C GLY A 26 7.84 -13.74 2.41
N ALA A 27 7.37 -14.83 3.01
CA ALA A 27 5.93 -15.01 3.27
C ALA A 27 5.37 -14.02 4.29
N ASP A 28 6.24 -13.37 5.06
CA ASP A 28 5.87 -12.39 6.08
C ASP A 28 5.73 -10.97 5.54
N MET A 29 6.02 -10.76 4.27
CA MET A 29 5.86 -9.45 3.62
C MET A 29 4.39 -9.09 3.47
N LEU A 30 4.06 -7.84 3.78
CA LEU A 30 2.69 -7.35 3.67
C LEU A 30 2.39 -6.87 2.25
N VAL A 31 1.24 -7.25 1.73
CA VAL A 31 0.75 -6.81 0.42
C VAL A 31 0.33 -5.34 0.50
N SER A 32 0.69 -4.56 -0.49
CA SER A 32 0.42 -3.11 -0.55
C SER A 32 -0.04 -2.69 -1.95
N GLY A 33 -0.21 -1.40 -2.15
CA GLY A 33 -0.53 -0.81 -3.44
C GLY A 33 -1.77 -1.41 -4.09
N TYR A 34 -1.74 -1.55 -5.39
CA TYR A 34 -2.87 -2.11 -6.14
C TYR A 34 -3.15 -3.56 -5.78
N SER A 35 -2.14 -4.32 -5.36
CA SER A 35 -2.34 -5.71 -4.91
C SER A 35 -3.22 -5.76 -3.68
N ALA A 36 -2.98 -4.89 -2.70
CA ALA A 36 -3.81 -4.79 -1.51
C ALA A 36 -5.19 -4.23 -1.85
N LEU A 37 -5.26 -3.23 -2.71
CA LEU A 37 -6.53 -2.63 -3.12
C LEU A 37 -7.43 -3.68 -3.78
N ALA A 38 -6.87 -4.57 -4.57
CA ALA A 38 -7.62 -5.66 -5.20
C ALA A 38 -8.25 -6.60 -4.16
N GLU A 39 -7.61 -6.78 -3.01
CA GLU A 39 -8.16 -7.60 -1.92
C GLU A 39 -9.31 -6.91 -1.19
N TYR A 40 -9.29 -5.57 -1.12
CA TYR A 40 -10.33 -4.77 -0.46
C TYR A 40 -11.48 -4.37 -1.38
N SER A 41 -11.35 -4.58 -2.68
CA SER A 41 -12.30 -4.09 -3.67
C SER A 41 -12.56 -5.12 -4.76
N MET A 42 -13.37 -4.75 -5.75
CA MET A 42 -13.68 -5.60 -6.89
C MET A 42 -12.70 -5.42 -8.05
N LEU A 43 -11.67 -4.62 -7.87
CA LEU A 43 -10.66 -4.39 -8.90
C LEU A 43 -9.79 -5.63 -9.11
N SER A 44 -9.36 -5.83 -10.34
CA SER A 44 -8.46 -6.94 -10.68
C SER A 44 -7.06 -6.70 -10.10
N ALA A 45 -6.39 -7.79 -9.74
CA ALA A 45 -5.02 -7.71 -9.26
C ALA A 45 -4.10 -7.19 -10.38
N PRO A 46 -3.07 -6.38 -10.03
CA PRO A 46 -2.12 -5.88 -11.02
C PRO A 46 -1.19 -6.98 -11.53
N ALA A 47 -0.58 -6.74 -12.70
CA ALA A 47 0.40 -7.66 -13.27
C ALA A 47 1.66 -7.77 -12.41
N VAL A 48 2.03 -6.68 -11.73
CA VAL A 48 3.19 -6.64 -10.84
C VAL A 48 2.69 -6.53 -9.41
N GLU A 49 3.00 -7.53 -8.59
CA GLU A 49 2.62 -7.52 -7.18
C GLU A 49 3.37 -6.44 -6.42
N CYS A 50 2.77 -5.91 -5.35
CA CYS A 50 3.32 -4.84 -4.56
C CYS A 50 3.33 -5.22 -3.08
N TYR A 51 4.45 -4.95 -2.41
CA TYR A 51 4.65 -5.25 -0.99
C TYR A 51 5.17 -4.01 -0.28
N ALA A 52 5.07 -3.99 1.04
CA ALA A 52 5.52 -2.88 1.87
C ALA A 52 6.50 -3.35 2.95
N THR A 53 7.51 -2.54 3.22
CA THR A 53 8.49 -2.76 4.27
C THR A 53 9.00 -1.42 4.78
N ASP A 54 9.59 -1.38 5.96
CA ASP A 54 10.27 -0.19 6.45
C ASP A 54 11.77 -0.20 6.16
N LYS A 55 12.32 -1.33 5.67
CA LYS A 55 13.76 -1.49 5.40
C LYS A 55 14.00 -2.24 4.10
N ILE A 56 14.72 -1.62 3.17
CA ILE A 56 15.07 -2.22 1.89
C ILE A 56 16.56 -2.59 1.76
N SER A 57 17.36 -2.30 2.79
CA SER A 57 18.81 -2.55 2.75
C SER A 57 19.17 -4.01 2.49
N GLN A 58 18.29 -4.94 2.88
CA GLN A 58 18.48 -6.38 2.65
C GLN A 58 18.55 -6.76 1.18
N TRP A 59 18.01 -5.92 0.28
CA TRP A 59 18.00 -6.19 -1.15
C TRP A 59 18.90 -5.26 -1.95
N LYS A 60 19.81 -4.58 -1.28
CA LYS A 60 20.69 -3.57 -1.90
C LYS A 60 21.35 -4.03 -3.18
N ASN A 61 21.76 -5.29 -3.24
CA ASN A 61 22.50 -5.83 -4.39
C ASN A 61 21.59 -6.36 -5.52
N VAL A 62 20.30 -6.50 -5.28
CA VAL A 62 19.35 -7.07 -6.25
C VAL A 62 18.22 -6.15 -6.62
N MET A 63 18.02 -5.05 -5.90
CA MET A 63 16.94 -4.11 -6.17
C MET A 63 17.29 -3.16 -7.30
N THR A 64 16.27 -2.74 -8.05
CA THR A 64 16.39 -1.74 -9.10
C THR A 64 15.39 -0.62 -8.86
N ASN A 65 15.71 0.59 -9.35
CA ASN A 65 14.82 1.75 -9.19
C ASN A 65 13.68 1.77 -10.20
N ARG A 66 13.80 0.97 -11.26
CA ARG A 66 12.79 0.88 -12.31
C ARG A 66 12.50 -0.59 -12.59
N LEU A 67 11.25 -0.85 -12.94
CA LEU A 67 10.82 -2.19 -13.34
C LEU A 67 11.55 -2.59 -14.62
N GLN A 68 12.27 -3.70 -14.57
CA GLN A 68 13.01 -4.24 -15.71
C GLN A 68 12.30 -5.45 -16.33
N ASP A 69 11.64 -6.27 -15.49
CA ASP A 69 10.93 -7.46 -15.97
C ASP A 69 9.71 -7.71 -15.08
N SER A 70 8.53 -7.46 -15.64
CA SER A 70 7.26 -7.64 -14.92
C SER A 70 6.96 -9.10 -14.57
N LYS A 71 7.62 -10.04 -15.19
CA LYS A 71 7.40 -11.47 -14.94
C LYS A 71 8.22 -11.99 -13.76
N THR A 72 9.36 -11.36 -13.48
CA THR A 72 10.29 -11.84 -12.46
C THR A 72 10.44 -10.91 -11.27
N GLN A 73 10.01 -9.66 -11.39
CA GLN A 73 10.14 -8.67 -10.32
C GLN A 73 8.80 -8.29 -9.71
N VAL A 74 8.85 -7.87 -8.45
CA VAL A 74 7.72 -7.28 -7.74
C VAL A 74 8.11 -5.88 -7.26
N ALA A 75 7.12 -5.03 -7.02
CA ALA A 75 7.34 -3.71 -6.44
C ALA A 75 7.42 -3.83 -4.93
N VAL A 76 8.37 -3.14 -4.32
CA VAL A 76 8.50 -3.07 -2.87
C VAL A 76 8.51 -1.59 -2.47
N GLU A 77 7.54 -1.19 -1.70
CA GLU A 77 7.43 0.16 -1.16
C GLU A 77 8.18 0.23 0.16
N MET A 78 9.13 1.16 0.27
CA MET A 78 9.76 1.47 1.55
C MET A 78 8.90 2.52 2.24
N TRP A 79 8.36 2.16 3.40
CA TRP A 79 7.49 3.03 4.17
C TRP A 79 8.27 3.81 5.24
N ARG A 80 7.68 4.93 5.67
CA ARG A 80 8.23 5.79 6.73
C ARG A 80 8.11 5.18 8.12
N TYR A 81 7.25 4.17 8.27
CA TYR A 81 7.05 3.43 9.51
C TYR A 81 6.82 1.96 9.18
N ASP A 82 6.91 1.10 10.19
CA ASP A 82 6.72 -0.33 9.99
C ASP A 82 5.27 -0.62 9.60
N PRO A 83 5.01 -1.12 8.38
CA PRO A 83 3.64 -1.37 7.92
C PRO A 83 2.92 -2.45 8.72
N ARG A 84 3.65 -3.24 9.53
CA ARG A 84 3.05 -4.30 10.35
C ARG A 84 2.35 -3.76 11.59
N ILE A 85 2.65 -2.53 12.01
CA ILE A 85 2.12 -1.96 13.26
C ILE A 85 0.59 -1.95 13.26
N LEU A 86 -0.05 -1.55 12.17
CA LEU A 86 -1.51 -1.45 12.07
C LEU A 86 -2.15 -2.60 11.28
N ALA A 87 -1.35 -3.47 10.70
CA ALA A 87 -1.87 -4.58 9.89
C ALA A 87 -2.46 -5.67 10.77
N THR A 88 -3.57 -6.24 10.31
CA THR A 88 -4.25 -7.34 11.01
C THR A 88 -4.18 -8.66 10.24
N GLY A 89 -3.61 -8.66 9.05
CA GLY A 89 -3.48 -9.84 8.21
C GLY A 89 -2.23 -9.73 7.35
N HIS A 90 -2.29 -10.25 6.14
CA HIS A 90 -1.16 -10.25 5.21
C HIS A 90 -1.12 -9.03 4.29
N SER A 91 -2.04 -8.09 4.46
CA SER A 91 -2.08 -6.83 3.72
C SER A 91 -1.90 -5.65 4.66
N VAL A 92 -1.43 -4.53 4.12
CA VAL A 92 -1.34 -3.29 4.89
C VAL A 92 -2.73 -2.84 5.32
N ASP A 93 -2.80 -2.04 6.39
CA ASP A 93 -4.08 -1.55 6.88
C ASP A 93 -4.76 -0.60 5.88
N ALA A 94 -6.08 -0.54 5.96
CA ALA A 94 -6.90 0.21 5.01
C ALA A 94 -6.59 1.71 4.98
N LEU A 95 -6.39 2.31 6.15
CA LEU A 95 -6.11 3.74 6.23
C LEU A 95 -4.78 4.10 5.58
N SER A 96 -3.72 3.36 5.90
CA SER A 96 -2.41 3.59 5.29
C SER A 96 -2.44 3.36 3.79
N LEU A 97 -3.16 2.32 3.34
CA LEU A 97 -3.33 2.05 1.92
C LEU A 97 -4.01 3.24 1.21
N ALA A 98 -5.08 3.77 1.78
CA ALA A 98 -5.77 4.93 1.23
C ALA A 98 -4.82 6.13 1.10
N LEU A 99 -3.95 6.34 2.10
CA LEU A 99 -2.96 7.42 2.06
C LEU A 99 -1.93 7.23 0.95
N THR A 100 -1.55 5.99 0.65
CA THR A 100 -0.60 5.73 -0.45
C THR A 100 -1.21 5.99 -1.82
N LEU A 101 -2.53 5.88 -1.95
CA LEU A 101 -3.25 5.97 -3.22
C LEU A 101 -4.05 7.26 -3.39
N LYS A 102 -3.99 8.17 -2.43
CA LYS A 102 -4.81 9.40 -2.43
C LYS A 102 -4.61 10.30 -3.65
N ASP A 103 -3.44 10.26 -4.26
CA ASP A 103 -3.10 11.10 -5.41
C ASP A 103 -3.23 10.37 -6.75
N ASP A 104 -3.74 9.15 -6.75
CA ASP A 104 -3.94 8.38 -7.96
C ASP A 104 -5.03 9.02 -8.82
N THR A 105 -4.78 9.15 -10.12
CA THR A 105 -5.69 9.80 -11.06
C THR A 105 -6.66 8.86 -11.76
N ASP A 106 -6.53 7.56 -11.56
CA ASP A 106 -7.46 6.57 -12.12
C ASP A 106 -8.78 6.61 -11.36
N GLU A 107 -9.88 6.88 -12.06
CA GLU A 107 -11.22 7.00 -11.45
C GLU A 107 -11.64 5.75 -10.68
N ARG A 108 -11.27 4.56 -11.17
CA ARG A 108 -11.63 3.31 -10.51
C ARG A 108 -10.88 3.15 -9.21
N VAL A 109 -9.61 3.56 -9.17
CA VAL A 109 -8.79 3.56 -7.96
C VAL A 109 -9.34 4.60 -6.98
N GLU A 110 -9.63 5.80 -7.45
CA GLU A 110 -10.19 6.88 -6.64
C GLU A 110 -11.50 6.43 -5.96
N GLN A 111 -12.40 5.81 -6.71
CA GLN A 111 -13.65 5.30 -6.17
C GLN A 111 -13.41 4.19 -5.14
N ALA A 112 -12.50 3.26 -5.41
CA ALA A 112 -12.18 2.19 -4.48
C ALA A 112 -11.58 2.74 -3.18
N VAL A 113 -10.75 3.77 -3.26
CA VAL A 113 -10.18 4.45 -2.08
C VAL A 113 -11.28 5.12 -1.25
N GLU A 114 -12.24 5.78 -1.90
CA GLU A 114 -13.38 6.38 -1.20
C GLU A 114 -14.22 5.34 -0.46
N GLU A 115 -14.48 4.22 -1.10
CA GLU A 115 -15.21 3.11 -0.47
C GLU A 115 -14.44 2.55 0.74
N LEU A 116 -13.12 2.42 0.59
CA LEU A 116 -12.23 1.94 1.63
C LEU A 116 -12.26 2.87 2.85
N LEU A 117 -12.16 4.18 2.62
CA LEU A 117 -12.25 5.18 3.68
C LEU A 117 -13.61 5.18 4.36
N SER A 118 -14.68 5.03 3.60
CA SER A 118 -16.04 4.94 4.15
C SER A 118 -16.19 3.76 5.10
N GLU A 119 -15.59 2.63 4.76
CA GLU A 119 -15.59 1.44 5.63
C GLU A 119 -14.81 1.69 6.92
N VAL A 120 -13.66 2.35 6.84
CA VAL A 120 -12.86 2.71 8.01
C VAL A 120 -13.67 3.60 8.95
N TRP A 121 -14.31 4.64 8.42
CA TRP A 121 -15.13 5.55 9.22
C TRP A 121 -16.33 4.85 9.84
N ARG A 122 -16.98 3.95 9.12
CA ARG A 122 -18.10 3.17 9.63
C ARG A 122 -17.70 2.33 10.82
N LYS A 123 -16.53 1.68 10.78
CA LYS A 123 -16.02 0.89 11.89
C LYS A 123 -15.72 1.75 13.11
N ILE A 124 -15.17 2.94 12.90
CA ILE A 124 -14.87 3.88 13.98
C ILE A 124 -16.17 4.35 14.63
N ASP A 125 -17.15 4.75 13.83
CA ASP A 125 -18.45 5.20 14.35
C ASP A 125 -19.19 4.07 15.10
N GLY A 126 -19.12 2.84 14.59
CA GLY A 126 -19.70 1.68 15.25
C GLY A 126 -19.10 1.38 16.61
N ARG A 127 -17.84 1.77 16.83
CA ARG A 127 -17.17 1.57 18.12
C ARG A 127 -17.55 2.59 19.18
N LYS A 128 -18.15 3.71 18.77
CA LYS A 128 -18.60 4.75 19.70
C LYS A 128 -19.93 4.43 20.37
N ILE A 129 -20.62 3.46 19.86
CA ILE A 129 -21.90 3.01 20.41
C ILE A 129 -21.67 1.84 21.35
#